data_483f395bd885d8434f651c69a4cab389
#
_entry.id   483f395bd885d8434f651c69a4cab389
#
_cell.length_a   1.000
_cell.length_b   1.000
_cell.length_c   1.000
_cell.angle_alpha   90.00
_cell.angle_beta   90.00
_cell.angle_gamma   90.00
#
_symmetry.space_group_name_H-M   'P 1'
#
loop_
_entity.id
_entity.type
_entity.pdbx_description
1 polymer ?
#
loop_
_entity_poly.entity_id
_entity_poly.type
_entity_poly.pdbx_seq_one_letter_code
_entity_poly.pdbx_strand_id
1 'polypeptide(L)'
;MILDNINSPKDLKKYSVSELETVADEIREGLFNRLTKIGGHFGPNFGFVEATIALHYVFDSPNDKFVFDVSHQAYAHKMLTGRKAGYFDDSRFSEDSGYTNPDESEHDFFNIGHTSTSIALALGLAKGRDILGKKENIVAIIGDGSLSGGEALEALSVAGSELNSNFIVVVNDNEQAIAENHGGLYKNLKALRDSNGKSENNMFRAWGLDYIYEENGNDIASLIAVFEKVRDSNRPVVVHIHTQKGKGYELAEKDKEGWHWCVPFDRATGKPTVSFGSGESYLGMTSQYIVEKAKKDKDFVVVTPAMPMSVGLGPEERAKLGSQYIDTGIAEEAAVAIASGIARRGAKPLVVTNMTFLQRAYDQISQDVCINKTPVTMLMNYSSFDGLTDVTHLGIFGLAAFTNIPNLVVLCPSSAEEYISMLDWSLDSKQKENPVLILIPGNDVSHRPADKDYDDLNRFKIEQKGEKVAIIALGDFFQKGEAVASAIKEKCGFAPTLINPRFASGLDEELLHGLEKNHQLVLTLEDGILEGGFGQKFASFYGPDKMLVKITV
;
A
#
# COMPACT_ATOMS: atom_id res chain seq x y z
N MET A 1 3.44 34.72 11.28
CA MET A 1 4.45 33.82 10.72
C MET A 1 4.82 34.32 9.32
N ILE A 2 6.03 34.02 8.83
CA ILE A 2 6.39 34.29 7.41
C ILE A 2 5.47 33.48 6.49
N LEU A 3 5.19 32.24 6.83
CA LEU A 3 4.31 31.34 6.11
C LEU A 3 2.89 31.93 5.88
N ASP A 4 2.40 32.80 6.76
CA ASP A 4 1.09 33.45 6.56
C ASP A 4 1.02 34.27 5.28
N ASN A 5 2.16 34.82 4.84
CA ASN A 5 2.29 35.64 3.63
C ASN A 5 2.61 34.83 2.36
N ILE A 6 2.73 33.51 2.47
CA ILE A 6 2.98 32.61 1.35
C ILE A 6 1.66 31.95 0.96
N ASN A 7 1.07 32.39 -0.14
CA ASN A 7 -0.19 31.85 -0.68
C ASN A 7 0.02 31.09 -2.00
N SER A 8 1.20 31.26 -2.59
CA SER A 8 1.62 30.53 -3.79
C SER A 8 3.16 30.35 -3.77
N PRO A 9 3.71 29.41 -4.53
CA PRO A 9 5.16 29.23 -4.61
C PRO A 9 5.93 30.50 -5.05
N LYS A 10 5.32 31.38 -5.81
CA LYS A 10 5.93 32.65 -6.25
C LYS A 10 6.29 33.56 -5.07
N ASP A 11 5.54 33.45 -3.98
CA ASP A 11 5.80 34.25 -2.78
C ASP A 11 7.11 33.88 -2.09
N LEU A 12 7.61 32.64 -2.27
CA LEU A 12 8.89 32.20 -1.69
C LEU A 12 10.07 32.97 -2.26
N LYS A 13 10.03 33.35 -3.53
CA LYS A 13 11.18 33.92 -4.28
C LYS A 13 11.66 35.29 -3.77
N LYS A 14 10.89 35.92 -2.89
CA LYS A 14 11.24 37.22 -2.26
C LYS A 14 12.01 37.09 -0.95
N TYR A 15 12.09 35.91 -0.38
CA TYR A 15 12.71 35.68 0.93
C TYR A 15 14.17 35.26 0.81
N SER A 16 14.98 35.68 1.75
CA SER A 16 16.37 35.23 1.93
C SER A 16 16.42 33.78 2.44
N VAL A 17 17.56 33.11 2.29
CA VAL A 17 17.76 31.74 2.80
C VAL A 17 17.43 31.64 4.30
N SER A 18 17.86 32.62 5.12
CA SER A 18 17.56 32.60 6.57
C SER A 18 16.06 32.74 6.86
N GLU A 19 15.33 33.49 6.05
CA GLU A 19 13.86 33.55 6.17
C GLU A 19 13.20 32.24 5.71
N LEU A 20 13.74 31.57 4.69
CA LEU A 20 13.27 30.26 4.24
C LEU A 20 13.53 29.17 5.29
N GLU A 21 14.61 29.24 6.06
CA GLU A 21 14.84 28.37 7.22
C GLU A 21 13.74 28.58 8.28
N THR A 22 13.34 29.84 8.53
CA THR A 22 12.21 30.13 9.42
C THR A 22 10.90 29.55 8.85
N VAL A 23 10.68 29.62 7.54
CA VAL A 23 9.52 28.99 6.89
C VAL A 23 9.53 27.46 7.08
N ALA A 24 10.70 26.82 7.02
CA ALA A 24 10.82 25.37 7.27
C ALA A 24 10.38 25.00 8.70
N ASP A 25 10.78 25.80 9.70
CA ASP A 25 10.34 25.60 11.09
C ASP A 25 8.83 25.83 11.25
N GLU A 26 8.28 26.87 10.61
CA GLU A 26 6.84 27.15 10.63
C GLU A 26 6.03 26.04 9.94
N ILE A 27 6.51 25.44 8.86
CA ILE A 27 5.91 24.26 8.21
C ILE A 27 5.90 23.07 9.19
N ARG A 28 7.00 22.82 9.90
CA ARG A 28 7.05 21.75 10.91
C ARG A 28 6.06 21.97 12.05
N GLU A 29 5.84 23.20 12.49
CA GLU A 29 4.78 23.50 13.47
C GLU A 29 3.39 23.17 12.92
N GLY A 30 3.10 23.47 11.66
CA GLY A 30 1.85 23.03 11.00
C GLY A 30 1.72 21.52 10.92
N LEU A 31 2.79 20.81 10.59
CA LEU A 31 2.83 19.34 10.61
C LEU A 31 2.54 18.78 12.00
N PHE A 32 3.18 19.33 13.06
CA PHE A 32 2.88 18.92 14.44
C PHE A 32 1.42 19.20 14.81
N ASN A 33 0.90 20.39 14.48
CA ASN A 33 -0.47 20.73 14.82
C ASN A 33 -1.49 19.74 14.24
N ARG A 34 -1.28 19.29 12.98
CA ARG A 34 -2.15 18.32 12.32
C ARG A 34 -1.90 16.90 12.82
N LEU A 35 -0.66 16.43 12.77
CA LEU A 35 -0.32 15.02 12.99
C LEU A 35 -0.50 14.56 14.44
N THR A 36 -0.33 15.43 15.42
CA THR A 36 -0.63 15.12 16.82
C THR A 36 -2.11 14.86 17.07
N LYS A 37 -3.01 15.40 16.22
CA LYS A 37 -4.45 15.34 16.40
C LYS A 37 -5.14 14.28 15.55
N ILE A 38 -4.68 14.07 14.31
CA ILE A 38 -5.34 13.14 13.38
C ILE A 38 -4.41 12.03 12.85
N GLY A 39 -3.09 12.10 13.13
CA GLY A 39 -2.12 11.16 12.60
C GLY A 39 -1.78 11.41 11.13
N GLY A 40 -1.03 10.48 10.53
CA GLY A 40 -0.60 10.53 9.13
C GLY A 40 0.88 10.22 8.92
N HIS A 41 1.41 10.47 7.72
CA HIS A 41 2.81 10.23 7.40
C HIS A 41 3.70 11.28 8.06
N PHE A 42 4.50 10.85 9.04
CA PHE A 42 5.33 11.76 9.85
C PHE A 42 6.74 11.91 9.27
N GLY A 43 7.53 10.84 9.35
CA GLY A 43 8.96 10.87 9.00
C GLY A 43 9.26 11.36 7.58
N PRO A 44 8.54 10.89 6.55
CA PRO A 44 8.71 11.36 5.18
C PRO A 44 8.49 12.87 5.01
N ASN A 45 7.46 13.44 5.67
CA ASN A 45 7.16 14.86 5.55
C ASN A 45 8.20 15.73 6.29
N PHE A 46 8.57 15.37 7.51
CA PHE A 46 9.55 16.11 8.29
C PHE A 46 10.94 16.11 7.64
N GLY A 47 11.30 15.00 6.97
CA GLY A 47 12.59 14.87 6.29
C GLY A 47 12.69 15.61 4.96
N PHE A 48 11.57 16.04 4.36
CA PHE A 48 11.54 16.59 3.00
C PHE A 48 11.11 18.07 2.93
N VAL A 49 11.03 18.77 4.06
CA VAL A 49 10.59 20.17 4.13
C VAL A 49 11.51 21.10 3.35
N GLU A 50 12.82 21.07 3.61
CA GLU A 50 13.80 21.94 2.97
C GLU A 50 13.87 21.70 1.46
N ALA A 51 13.83 20.42 1.03
CA ALA A 51 13.83 20.07 -0.37
C ALA A 51 12.58 20.60 -1.09
N THR A 52 11.41 20.51 -0.45
CA THR A 52 10.17 21.09 -1.00
C THR A 52 10.24 22.60 -1.13
N ILE A 53 10.77 23.31 -0.11
CA ILE A 53 10.98 24.76 -0.18
C ILE A 53 11.93 25.12 -1.33
N ALA A 54 13.07 24.44 -1.44
CA ALA A 54 14.05 24.70 -2.48
C ALA A 54 13.51 24.43 -3.90
N LEU A 55 12.73 23.35 -4.07
CA LEU A 55 12.05 23.05 -5.33
C LEU A 55 11.11 24.19 -5.74
N HIS A 56 10.24 24.65 -4.82
CA HIS A 56 9.32 25.75 -5.10
C HIS A 56 10.01 27.13 -5.21
N TYR A 57 11.18 27.29 -4.62
CA TYR A 57 12.00 28.49 -4.78
C TYR A 57 12.61 28.59 -6.17
N VAL A 58 13.12 27.46 -6.69
CA VAL A 58 13.85 27.42 -7.97
C VAL A 58 12.89 27.32 -9.16
N PHE A 59 11.95 26.38 -9.12
CA PHE A 59 11.03 26.10 -10.22
C PHE A 59 9.75 26.94 -10.14
N ASP A 60 9.00 27.01 -11.23
CA ASP A 60 7.80 27.83 -11.36
C ASP A 60 6.53 26.95 -11.45
N SER A 61 6.17 26.27 -10.35
CA SER A 61 4.93 25.51 -10.28
C SER A 61 3.70 26.45 -10.26
N PRO A 62 2.60 26.17 -11.00
CA PRO A 62 2.29 24.91 -11.69
C PRO A 62 2.78 24.85 -13.14
N ASN A 63 3.48 25.87 -13.66
CA ASN A 63 4.03 25.82 -15.00
C ASN A 63 5.06 24.68 -15.13
N ASP A 64 6.09 24.65 -14.27
CA ASP A 64 6.95 23.50 -14.09
C ASP A 64 6.18 22.39 -13.34
N LYS A 65 6.36 21.12 -13.72
CA LYS A 65 5.55 20.00 -13.25
C LYS A 65 6.30 19.19 -12.21
N PHE A 66 5.69 19.02 -11.03
CA PHE A 66 6.18 18.13 -9.98
C PHE A 66 5.33 16.87 -9.92
N VAL A 67 5.98 15.70 -9.91
CA VAL A 67 5.32 14.41 -9.73
C VAL A 67 5.95 13.73 -8.52
N PHE A 68 5.21 13.70 -7.41
CA PHE A 68 5.65 13.11 -6.15
C PHE A 68 5.32 11.62 -6.14
N ASP A 69 6.32 10.77 -5.95
CA ASP A 69 6.11 9.33 -5.78
C ASP A 69 5.38 9.05 -4.47
N VAL A 70 4.41 8.13 -4.48
CA VAL A 70 3.47 7.92 -3.37
C VAL A 70 2.71 9.19 -3.00
N SER A 71 3.38 10.32 -3.03
CA SER A 71 2.97 11.67 -2.61
C SER A 71 2.68 11.83 -1.10
N HIS A 72 3.01 10.84 -0.29
CA HIS A 72 2.85 10.87 1.17
C HIS A 72 3.79 11.87 1.88
N GLN A 73 4.80 12.41 1.17
CA GLN A 73 5.73 13.46 1.62
C GLN A 73 5.35 14.86 1.10
N ALA A 74 4.11 15.04 0.60
CA ALA A 74 3.68 16.27 -0.08
C ALA A 74 3.04 17.32 0.85
N TYR A 75 3.07 17.17 2.17
CA TYR A 75 2.38 18.10 3.07
C TYR A 75 2.98 19.51 3.03
N ALA A 76 4.30 19.65 2.98
CA ALA A 76 4.95 20.95 2.78
C ALA A 76 4.57 21.57 1.43
N HIS A 77 4.50 20.78 0.36
CA HIS A 77 4.01 21.20 -0.95
C HIS A 77 2.59 21.77 -0.87
N LYS A 78 1.67 21.08 -0.17
CA LYS A 78 0.29 21.56 0.03
C LYS A 78 0.26 22.89 0.75
N MET A 79 1.03 23.06 1.84
CA MET A 79 1.09 24.33 2.57
C MET A 79 1.60 25.48 1.70
N LEU A 80 2.63 25.24 0.87
CA LEU A 80 3.22 26.25 -0.01
C LEU A 80 2.38 26.58 -1.24
N THR A 81 1.43 25.74 -1.58
CA THR A 81 0.49 25.89 -2.71
C THR A 81 -0.91 26.34 -2.28
N GLY A 82 -1.02 27.01 -1.13
CA GLY A 82 -2.23 27.70 -0.68
C GLY A 82 -3.12 26.89 0.28
N ARG A 83 -2.77 25.64 0.61
CA ARG A 83 -3.57 24.74 1.46
C ARG A 83 -3.11 24.70 2.93
N LYS A 84 -2.38 25.71 3.41
CA LYS A 84 -1.87 25.75 4.79
C LYS A 84 -2.96 25.72 5.86
N ALA A 85 -4.18 26.14 5.55
CA ALA A 85 -5.30 26.10 6.49
C ALA A 85 -5.61 24.66 6.97
N GLY A 86 -5.49 23.65 6.12
CA GLY A 86 -5.62 22.24 6.48
C GLY A 86 -4.55 21.72 7.47
N TYR A 87 -3.60 22.56 7.87
CA TYR A 87 -2.54 22.23 8.83
C TYR A 87 -2.57 23.09 10.10
N PHE A 88 -3.20 24.26 10.07
CA PHE A 88 -3.25 25.19 11.20
C PHE A 88 -4.65 25.39 11.77
N ASP A 89 -5.71 25.06 11.02
CA ASP A 89 -7.10 25.18 11.46
C ASP A 89 -7.71 23.79 11.63
N ASP A 90 -7.96 23.38 12.86
CA ASP A 90 -8.48 22.06 13.23
C ASP A 90 -9.80 21.71 12.53
N SER A 91 -10.63 22.74 12.26
CA SER A 91 -11.92 22.54 11.59
C SER A 91 -11.81 22.23 10.10
N ARG A 92 -10.60 22.39 9.52
CA ARG A 92 -10.31 22.25 8.10
C ARG A 92 -9.38 21.08 7.76
N PHE A 93 -8.99 20.27 8.75
CA PHE A 93 -8.09 19.12 8.52
C PHE A 93 -8.60 18.13 7.46
N SER A 94 -9.91 17.99 7.30
CA SER A 94 -10.53 17.11 6.30
C SER A 94 -10.57 17.67 4.88
N GLU A 95 -10.21 18.94 4.67
CA GLU A 95 -10.22 19.55 3.34
C GLU A 95 -9.05 19.09 2.47
N ASP A 96 -7.95 18.66 3.09
CA ASP A 96 -6.76 18.18 2.39
C ASP A 96 -6.55 16.69 2.63
N SER A 97 -6.43 15.92 1.55
CA SER A 97 -6.04 14.51 1.61
C SER A 97 -4.58 14.35 2.02
N GLY A 98 -4.18 13.12 2.36
CA GLY A 98 -2.80 12.78 2.68
C GLY A 98 -1.86 12.64 1.48
N TYR A 99 -2.37 12.86 0.25
CA TYR A 99 -1.69 12.63 -1.02
C TYR A 99 -1.94 13.79 -1.99
N THR A 100 -1.18 13.85 -3.09
CA THR A 100 -1.49 14.81 -4.16
C THR A 100 -2.85 14.50 -4.78
N ASN A 101 -3.62 15.56 -5.06
CA ASN A 101 -4.95 15.44 -5.62
C ASN A 101 -5.25 16.60 -6.58
N PRO A 102 -5.39 16.35 -7.90
CA PRO A 102 -5.72 17.37 -8.89
C PRO A 102 -7.03 18.12 -8.62
N ASP A 103 -7.97 17.52 -7.89
CA ASP A 103 -9.23 18.17 -7.51
C ASP A 103 -9.04 19.20 -6.38
N GLU A 104 -7.91 19.12 -5.63
CA GLU A 104 -7.57 20.08 -4.59
C GLU A 104 -6.78 21.27 -5.13
N SER A 105 -5.92 21.06 -6.13
CA SER A 105 -4.98 22.10 -6.58
C SER A 105 -4.45 21.86 -8.00
N GLU A 106 -4.31 22.95 -8.77
CA GLU A 106 -3.63 22.94 -10.08
C GLU A 106 -2.14 22.61 -10.00
N HIS A 107 -1.54 22.59 -8.81
CA HIS A 107 -0.15 22.21 -8.59
C HIS A 107 0.03 20.69 -8.50
N ASP A 108 -1.06 19.93 -8.33
CA ASP A 108 -1.08 18.47 -8.26
C ASP A 108 -1.51 17.91 -9.62
N PHE A 109 -0.68 17.06 -10.25
CA PHE A 109 -0.96 16.56 -11.61
C PHE A 109 -1.59 15.18 -11.62
N PHE A 110 -1.40 14.40 -10.57
CA PHE A 110 -1.89 13.03 -10.44
C PHE A 110 -2.33 12.73 -9.01
N ASN A 111 -3.36 11.91 -8.87
CA ASN A 111 -3.61 11.17 -7.63
C ASN A 111 -2.62 10.02 -7.55
N ILE A 112 -1.67 10.07 -6.64
CA ILE A 112 -0.67 9.02 -6.43
C ILE A 112 -0.70 8.60 -4.96
N GLY A 113 -0.75 7.31 -4.70
CA GLY A 113 -0.64 6.71 -3.37
C GLY A 113 0.23 5.47 -3.38
N HIS A 114 0.39 4.84 -4.55
CA HIS A 114 1.29 3.71 -4.73
C HIS A 114 2.70 4.17 -5.14
N THR A 115 3.69 3.39 -4.74
CA THR A 115 5.12 3.64 -4.99
C THR A 115 5.50 3.45 -6.45
N SER A 116 6.66 3.99 -6.84
CA SER A 116 7.42 3.65 -8.05
C SER A 116 6.87 4.18 -9.38
N THR A 117 5.75 4.92 -9.36
CA THR A 117 5.08 5.38 -10.59
C THR A 117 5.50 6.78 -11.05
N SER A 118 6.08 7.59 -10.15
CA SER A 118 6.36 9.02 -10.43
C SER A 118 7.27 9.25 -11.61
N ILE A 119 8.30 8.42 -11.78
CA ILE A 119 9.27 8.56 -12.88
C ILE A 119 8.58 8.29 -14.21
N ALA A 120 7.76 7.24 -14.32
CA ALA A 120 7.04 6.89 -15.53
C ALA A 120 6.02 7.99 -15.91
N LEU A 121 5.22 8.47 -14.93
CA LEU A 121 4.27 9.54 -15.15
C LEU A 121 4.93 10.85 -15.57
N ALA A 122 6.01 11.23 -14.89
CA ALA A 122 6.78 12.42 -15.24
C ALA A 122 7.48 12.30 -16.62
N LEU A 123 7.99 11.11 -16.96
CA LEU A 123 8.53 10.84 -18.30
C LEU A 123 7.46 11.02 -19.39
N GLY A 124 6.23 10.55 -19.10
CA GLY A 124 5.08 10.78 -19.97
C GLY A 124 4.79 12.28 -20.17
N LEU A 125 4.84 13.08 -19.09
CA LEU A 125 4.70 14.54 -19.16
C LEU A 125 5.82 15.17 -20.00
N ALA A 126 7.09 14.74 -19.83
CA ALA A 126 8.21 15.24 -20.60
C ALA A 126 8.08 14.93 -22.10
N LYS A 127 7.70 13.72 -22.46
CA LYS A 127 7.41 13.35 -23.85
C LYS A 127 6.24 14.16 -24.43
N GLY A 128 5.15 14.31 -23.67
CA GLY A 128 4.00 15.13 -24.09
C GLY A 128 4.37 16.59 -24.28
N ARG A 129 5.17 17.17 -23.38
CA ARG A 129 5.73 18.52 -23.50
C ARG A 129 6.52 18.68 -24.80
N ASP A 130 7.42 17.74 -25.09
CA ASP A 130 8.28 17.79 -26.29
C ASP A 130 7.47 17.72 -27.59
N ILE A 131 6.46 16.84 -27.63
CA ILE A 131 5.53 16.72 -28.77
C ILE A 131 4.76 18.03 -28.99
N LEU A 132 4.37 18.71 -27.90
CA LEU A 132 3.64 19.99 -27.96
C LEU A 132 4.57 21.20 -28.20
N GLY A 133 5.89 21.00 -28.29
CA GLY A 133 6.88 22.07 -28.47
C GLY A 133 7.00 23.02 -27.28
N LYS A 134 6.58 22.59 -26.09
CA LYS A 134 6.69 23.35 -24.83
C LYS A 134 8.06 23.14 -24.19
N LYS A 135 8.38 23.87 -23.11
CA LYS A 135 9.73 23.88 -22.53
C LYS A 135 9.78 23.89 -20.99
N GLU A 136 8.64 23.75 -20.33
CA GLU A 136 8.61 23.68 -18.87
C GLU A 136 9.48 22.55 -18.32
N ASN A 137 10.00 22.75 -17.11
CA ASN A 137 10.72 21.70 -16.40
C ASN A 137 9.77 20.60 -15.91
N ILE A 138 10.22 19.36 -16.01
CA ILE A 138 9.49 18.20 -15.48
C ILE A 138 10.37 17.54 -14.40
N VAL A 139 9.84 17.47 -13.17
CA VAL A 139 10.55 16.97 -12.00
C VAL A 139 9.79 15.79 -11.40
N ALA A 140 10.39 14.60 -11.46
CA ALA A 140 9.95 13.44 -10.69
C ALA A 140 10.65 13.46 -9.33
N ILE A 141 9.90 13.20 -8.25
CA ILE A 141 10.42 13.15 -6.88
C ILE A 141 10.14 11.74 -6.36
N ILE A 142 11.19 11.01 -6.00
CA ILE A 142 11.07 9.62 -5.56
C ILE A 142 11.94 9.34 -4.35
N GLY A 143 11.40 8.61 -3.36
CA GLY A 143 12.18 8.10 -2.23
C GLY A 143 13.04 6.88 -2.62
N ASP A 144 14.14 6.68 -1.90
CA ASP A 144 15.03 5.54 -2.10
C ASP A 144 14.30 4.19 -2.00
N GLY A 145 13.37 4.04 -1.04
CA GLY A 145 12.56 2.83 -0.92
C GLY A 145 11.75 2.52 -2.20
N SER A 146 11.08 3.52 -2.74
CA SER A 146 10.26 3.39 -3.96
C SER A 146 11.08 3.12 -5.22
N LEU A 147 12.35 3.47 -5.21
CA LEU A 147 13.24 3.28 -6.35
C LEU A 147 13.50 1.79 -6.67
N SER A 148 13.21 0.88 -5.72
CA SER A 148 13.34 -0.57 -5.95
C SER A 148 12.23 -1.17 -6.80
N GLY A 149 11.13 -0.46 -7.03
CA GLY A 149 10.03 -0.96 -7.85
C GLY A 149 10.40 -1.09 -9.33
N GLY A 150 9.93 -2.15 -9.98
CA GLY A 150 10.22 -2.46 -11.38
C GLY A 150 9.91 -1.29 -12.31
N GLU A 151 8.71 -0.70 -12.18
CA GLU A 151 8.27 0.43 -13.00
C GLU A 151 9.20 1.65 -12.91
N ALA A 152 9.75 1.96 -11.73
CA ALA A 152 10.72 3.05 -11.58
C ALA A 152 12.02 2.76 -12.32
N LEU A 153 12.52 1.52 -12.25
CA LEU A 153 13.74 1.10 -12.95
C LEU A 153 13.54 1.07 -14.48
N GLU A 154 12.41 0.58 -14.94
CA GLU A 154 12.00 0.59 -16.35
C GLU A 154 11.93 2.03 -16.90
N ALA A 155 11.29 2.94 -16.16
CA ALA A 155 11.17 4.33 -16.53
C ALA A 155 12.53 5.06 -16.58
N LEU A 156 13.44 4.80 -15.63
CA LEU A 156 14.81 5.32 -15.65
C LEU A 156 15.58 4.82 -16.88
N SER A 157 15.45 3.54 -17.23
CA SER A 157 16.07 2.96 -18.42
C SER A 157 15.58 3.65 -19.70
N VAL A 158 14.26 3.86 -19.82
CA VAL A 158 13.67 4.56 -20.98
C VAL A 158 14.09 6.03 -20.99
N ALA A 159 14.10 6.71 -19.85
CA ALA A 159 14.51 8.12 -19.78
C ALA A 159 15.96 8.33 -20.25
N GLY A 160 16.87 7.45 -19.86
CA GLY A 160 18.28 7.55 -20.22
C GLY A 160 18.59 7.26 -21.69
N SER A 161 17.75 6.45 -22.37
CA SER A 161 17.96 6.06 -23.78
C SER A 161 17.11 6.86 -24.77
N GLU A 162 15.88 7.24 -24.40
CA GLU A 162 14.86 7.73 -25.34
C GLU A 162 14.50 9.21 -25.14
N LEU A 163 15.03 9.89 -24.12
CA LEU A 163 14.73 11.29 -23.86
C LEU A 163 16.00 12.14 -24.05
N ASN A 164 15.89 13.21 -24.88
CA ASN A 164 16.96 14.17 -25.13
C ASN A 164 16.50 15.61 -24.84
N SER A 165 15.81 15.78 -23.71
CA SER A 165 15.25 17.06 -23.27
C SER A 165 15.27 17.15 -21.74
N ASN A 166 14.81 18.27 -21.18
CA ASN A 166 14.75 18.46 -19.74
C ASN A 166 13.90 17.39 -19.07
N PHE A 167 14.49 16.72 -18.10
CA PHE A 167 13.84 15.77 -17.21
C PHE A 167 14.68 15.60 -15.96
N ILE A 168 14.14 15.91 -14.80
CA ILE A 168 14.86 15.90 -13.53
C ILE A 168 14.26 14.84 -12.64
N VAL A 169 15.07 13.93 -12.12
CA VAL A 169 14.66 12.94 -11.13
C VAL A 169 15.36 13.28 -9.81
N VAL A 170 14.59 13.69 -8.81
CA VAL A 170 15.08 13.93 -7.45
C VAL A 170 14.93 12.63 -6.66
N VAL A 171 16.05 11.97 -6.35
CA VAL A 171 16.09 10.80 -5.48
C VAL A 171 16.33 11.27 -4.05
N ASN A 172 15.31 11.17 -3.22
CA ASN A 172 15.36 11.47 -1.79
C ASN A 172 15.83 10.23 -1.03
N ASP A 173 17.13 10.14 -0.76
CA ASP A 173 17.75 9.03 -0.06
C ASP A 173 17.90 9.36 1.43
N ASN A 174 17.13 8.69 2.27
CA ASN A 174 17.21 8.76 3.73
C ASN A 174 17.57 7.42 4.37
N GLU A 175 18.03 6.47 3.54
CA GLU A 175 18.50 5.13 3.89
C GLU A 175 17.42 4.18 4.42
N GLN A 176 16.14 4.53 4.22
CA GLN A 176 15.05 3.75 4.78
C GLN A 176 13.76 3.83 3.95
N ALA A 177 13.15 2.68 3.66
CA ALA A 177 11.76 2.57 3.23
C ALA A 177 10.81 2.76 4.43
N ILE A 178 9.79 1.91 4.62
CA ILE A 178 9.09 1.81 5.92
C ILE A 178 10.05 1.14 6.90
N ALA A 179 10.37 -0.14 6.65
CA ALA A 179 11.43 -0.89 7.32
C ALA A 179 12.80 -0.62 6.65
N GLU A 180 13.81 -1.42 6.99
CA GLU A 180 15.13 -1.35 6.37
C GLU A 180 15.09 -1.67 4.86
N ASN A 181 15.98 -1.05 4.12
CA ASN A 181 16.11 -1.26 2.68
C ASN A 181 16.80 -2.59 2.35
N HIS A 182 16.23 -3.37 1.40
CA HIS A 182 16.77 -4.65 0.95
C HIS A 182 17.09 -4.64 -0.55
N GLY A 183 18.21 -5.23 -0.94
CA GLY A 183 18.60 -5.43 -2.33
C GLY A 183 19.91 -4.77 -2.75
N GLY A 184 20.36 -5.11 -3.96
CA GLY A 184 21.62 -4.63 -4.52
C GLY A 184 21.65 -3.14 -4.88
N LEU A 185 20.48 -2.57 -5.18
CA LEU A 185 20.29 -1.15 -5.44
C LEU A 185 20.85 -0.29 -4.31
N TYR A 186 20.53 -0.63 -3.06
CA TYR A 186 20.93 0.17 -1.88
C TYR A 186 22.42 0.10 -1.59
N LYS A 187 23.11 -0.99 -2.01
CA LYS A 187 24.57 -1.05 -2.00
C LYS A 187 25.17 -0.04 -2.97
N ASN A 188 24.52 0.18 -4.11
CA ASN A 188 24.94 1.21 -5.07
C ASN A 188 24.68 2.62 -4.55
N LEU A 189 23.49 2.90 -4.01
CA LEU A 189 23.19 4.20 -3.39
C LEU A 189 24.17 4.51 -2.25
N LYS A 190 24.45 3.52 -1.38
CA LYS A 190 25.45 3.66 -0.32
C LYS A 190 26.84 3.99 -0.88
N ALA A 191 27.31 3.30 -1.90
CA ALA A 191 28.61 3.58 -2.52
C ALA A 191 28.66 4.99 -3.13
N LEU A 192 27.54 5.48 -3.66
CA LEU A 192 27.41 6.84 -4.16
C LEU A 192 27.46 7.87 -3.02
N ARG A 193 26.79 7.63 -1.89
CA ARG A 193 26.88 8.49 -0.69
C ARG A 193 28.32 8.49 -0.14
N ASP A 194 28.89 7.31 0.14
CA ASP A 194 30.22 7.17 0.75
C ASP A 194 31.33 7.84 -0.10
N SER A 195 31.14 7.92 -1.41
CA SER A 195 32.08 8.55 -2.35
C SER A 195 31.75 10.01 -2.67
N ASN A 196 30.74 10.60 -2.05
CA ASN A 196 30.21 11.92 -2.40
C ASN A 196 29.90 12.01 -3.91
N GLY A 197 29.17 11.03 -4.43
CA GLY A 197 28.73 10.92 -5.81
C GLY A 197 29.80 10.54 -6.84
N LYS A 198 31.04 10.21 -6.42
CA LYS A 198 32.20 9.98 -7.28
C LYS A 198 32.43 8.52 -7.67
N SER A 199 31.67 7.58 -7.09
CA SER A 199 31.81 6.16 -7.43
C SER A 199 31.67 5.94 -8.94
N GLU A 200 32.61 5.20 -9.54
CA GLU A 200 32.53 4.77 -10.94
C GLU A 200 31.36 3.80 -11.15
N ASN A 201 31.03 3.00 -10.13
CA ASN A 201 29.86 2.15 -10.12
C ASN A 201 28.63 2.99 -9.83
N ASN A 202 28.04 3.59 -10.86
CA ASN A 202 26.88 4.46 -10.79
C ASN A 202 25.80 3.97 -11.76
N MET A 203 24.75 3.38 -11.22
CA MET A 203 23.65 2.80 -12.01
C MET A 203 22.94 3.82 -12.89
N PHE A 204 22.81 5.08 -12.44
CA PHE A 204 22.12 6.12 -13.21
C PHE A 204 22.94 6.50 -14.46
N ARG A 205 24.25 6.67 -14.32
CA ARG A 205 25.15 6.93 -15.45
C ARG A 205 25.22 5.75 -16.41
N ALA A 206 25.16 4.52 -15.88
CA ALA A 206 25.16 3.32 -16.71
C ALA A 206 23.93 3.24 -17.64
N TRP A 207 22.82 3.87 -17.26
CA TRP A 207 21.62 4.00 -18.08
C TRP A 207 21.58 5.27 -18.95
N GLY A 208 22.65 6.09 -18.95
CA GLY A 208 22.74 7.28 -19.81
C GLY A 208 22.21 8.57 -19.19
N LEU A 209 21.88 8.57 -17.91
CA LEU A 209 21.43 9.74 -17.17
C LEU A 209 22.62 10.56 -16.65
N ASP A 210 22.52 11.88 -16.70
CA ASP A 210 23.41 12.74 -15.95
C ASP A 210 23.14 12.57 -14.45
N TYR A 211 24.14 12.80 -13.60
CA TYR A 211 24.02 12.53 -12.17
C TYR A 211 24.77 13.56 -11.33
N ILE A 212 24.07 14.08 -10.32
CA ILE A 212 24.60 14.98 -9.30
C ILE A 212 24.22 14.43 -7.92
N TYR A 213 25.15 14.47 -6.98
CA TYR A 213 24.92 14.12 -5.58
C TYR A 213 25.00 15.36 -4.70
N GLU A 214 24.08 15.48 -3.73
CA GLU A 214 24.07 16.52 -2.71
C GLU A 214 23.96 15.87 -1.32
N GLU A 215 25.06 15.95 -0.56
CA GLU A 215 25.13 15.40 0.81
C GLU A 215 24.22 16.14 1.79
N ASN A 216 24.11 17.48 1.64
CA ASN A 216 23.37 18.33 2.56
C ASN A 216 21.91 18.47 2.14
N GLY A 217 21.21 17.35 1.99
CA GLY A 217 19.81 17.30 1.51
C GLY A 217 18.77 17.95 2.42
N ASN A 218 19.18 18.48 3.57
CA ASN A 218 18.37 19.31 4.45
C ASN A 218 18.95 20.72 4.68
N ASP A 219 19.83 21.19 3.78
CA ASP A 219 20.32 22.57 3.76
C ASP A 219 19.71 23.32 2.57
N ILE A 220 18.92 24.36 2.83
CA ILE A 220 18.15 25.07 1.79
C ILE A 220 19.09 25.71 0.77
N ALA A 221 20.22 26.28 1.20
CA ALA A 221 21.16 26.95 0.29
C ALA A 221 21.81 25.95 -0.67
N SER A 222 22.26 24.80 -0.17
CA SER A 222 22.82 23.70 -0.98
C SER A 222 21.81 23.15 -1.97
N LEU A 223 20.57 22.96 -1.53
CA LEU A 223 19.47 22.46 -2.38
C LEU A 223 19.10 23.47 -3.48
N ILE A 224 18.98 24.76 -3.16
CA ILE A 224 18.76 25.80 -4.18
C ILE A 224 19.89 25.77 -5.20
N ALA A 225 21.15 25.72 -4.76
CA ALA A 225 22.29 25.73 -5.65
C ALA A 225 22.35 24.51 -6.59
N VAL A 226 21.97 23.31 -6.12
CA VAL A 226 21.94 22.11 -6.96
C VAL A 226 20.76 22.12 -7.93
N PHE A 227 19.58 22.57 -7.50
CA PHE A 227 18.40 22.66 -8.39
C PHE A 227 18.57 23.74 -9.46
N GLU A 228 19.20 24.86 -9.17
CA GLU A 228 19.54 25.88 -10.18
C GLU A 228 20.49 25.35 -11.27
N LYS A 229 21.41 24.45 -10.92
CA LYS A 229 22.31 23.81 -11.91
C LYS A 229 21.59 22.92 -12.91
N VAL A 230 20.45 22.32 -12.51
CA VAL A 230 19.71 21.36 -13.34
C VAL A 230 18.44 21.98 -13.94
N ARG A 231 18.03 23.14 -13.46
CA ARG A 231 16.95 23.89 -14.08
C ARG A 231 17.29 24.15 -15.55
N ASP A 232 16.34 23.95 -16.42
CA ASP A 232 16.49 24.11 -17.86
C ASP A 232 17.59 23.22 -18.49
N SER A 233 17.95 22.09 -17.84
CA SER A 233 18.85 21.10 -18.43
C SER A 233 18.30 20.63 -19.77
N ASN A 234 19.18 20.26 -20.70
CA ASN A 234 18.79 19.74 -22.01
C ASN A 234 18.88 18.22 -22.13
N ARG A 235 19.10 17.54 -21.01
CA ARG A 235 19.20 16.09 -20.87
C ARG A 235 18.58 15.61 -19.57
N PRO A 236 18.15 14.35 -19.48
CA PRO A 236 17.72 13.76 -18.24
C PRO A 236 18.83 13.75 -17.19
N VAL A 237 18.51 14.19 -15.97
CA VAL A 237 19.46 14.25 -14.86
C VAL A 237 18.85 13.72 -13.57
N VAL A 238 19.64 12.95 -12.83
CA VAL A 238 19.32 12.52 -11.47
C VAL A 238 20.02 13.42 -10.46
N VAL A 239 19.24 14.02 -9.59
CA VAL A 239 19.72 14.76 -8.40
C VAL A 239 19.47 13.85 -7.18
N HIS A 240 20.53 13.23 -6.69
CA HIS A 240 20.49 12.34 -5.52
C HIS A 240 20.81 13.17 -4.27
N ILE A 241 19.81 13.41 -3.43
CA ILE A 241 19.96 14.18 -2.19
C ILE A 241 19.92 13.23 -0.97
N HIS A 242 20.82 13.47 -0.02
CA HIS A 242 20.86 12.72 1.23
C HIS A 242 20.14 13.50 2.33
N THR A 243 19.05 12.96 2.87
CA THR A 243 18.18 13.62 3.84
C THR A 243 18.05 12.85 5.14
N GLN A 244 17.63 13.56 6.20
CA GLN A 244 17.33 12.98 7.51
C GLN A 244 15.83 12.73 7.64
N LYS A 245 15.37 11.47 7.61
CA LYS A 245 13.98 11.10 7.88
C LYS A 245 13.57 11.52 9.29
N GLY A 246 12.43 12.21 9.43
CA GLY A 246 11.94 12.66 10.74
C GLY A 246 12.64 13.89 11.30
N LYS A 247 13.44 14.62 10.49
CA LYS A 247 14.23 15.79 10.93
C LYS A 247 13.42 16.80 11.74
N GLY A 248 14.00 17.20 12.89
CA GLY A 248 13.39 18.17 13.81
C GLY A 248 12.50 17.54 14.90
N TYR A 249 12.45 16.19 14.95
CA TYR A 249 11.82 15.46 16.06
C TYR A 249 12.67 14.28 16.49
N GLU A 250 13.37 14.41 17.61
CA GLU A 250 14.36 13.44 18.07
C GLU A 250 13.85 12.00 18.17
N LEU A 251 12.57 11.81 18.55
CA LEU A 251 11.97 10.49 18.63
C LEU A 251 11.83 9.85 17.24
N ALA A 252 11.48 10.63 16.21
CA ALA A 252 11.35 10.15 14.86
C ALA A 252 12.71 9.92 14.17
N GLU A 253 13.71 10.70 14.50
CA GLU A 253 15.08 10.53 13.99
C GLU A 253 15.73 9.24 14.53
N LYS A 254 15.37 8.84 15.77
CA LYS A 254 15.87 7.62 16.41
C LYS A 254 15.13 6.36 15.99
N ASP A 255 13.84 6.46 15.69
CA ASP A 255 12.99 5.35 15.27
C ASP A 255 12.32 5.69 13.94
N LYS A 256 13.09 5.58 12.86
CA LYS A 256 12.64 5.91 11.50
C LYS A 256 11.51 5.02 10.99
N GLU A 257 11.42 3.75 11.44
CA GLU A 257 10.37 2.80 11.08
C GLU A 257 9.08 3.13 11.82
N GLY A 258 9.12 3.23 13.13
CA GLY A 258 7.93 3.51 13.95
C GLY A 258 7.30 4.87 13.65
N TRP A 259 8.10 5.84 13.20
CA TRP A 259 7.62 7.18 12.81
C TRP A 259 7.44 7.38 11.31
N HIS A 260 7.41 6.32 10.51
CA HIS A 260 7.04 6.46 9.10
C HIS A 260 5.60 6.97 8.98
N TRP A 261 4.70 6.40 9.75
CA TRP A 261 3.30 6.81 9.90
C TRP A 261 2.93 6.86 11.39
N CYS A 262 2.14 7.81 11.82
CA CYS A 262 1.72 7.92 13.22
C CYS A 262 0.20 8.02 13.35
N VAL A 263 -0.31 7.52 14.47
CA VAL A 263 -1.65 7.86 14.98
C VAL A 263 -1.57 9.18 15.74
N PRO A 264 -2.70 9.79 16.16
CA PRO A 264 -2.69 10.90 17.11
C PRO A 264 -1.82 10.62 18.33
N PHE A 265 -0.95 11.58 18.70
CA PHE A 265 0.04 11.36 19.75
C PHE A 265 0.33 12.63 20.56
N ASP A 266 0.84 12.45 21.77
CA ASP A 266 1.36 13.54 22.62
C ASP A 266 2.78 13.93 22.15
N ARG A 267 2.96 15.19 21.75
CA ARG A 267 4.22 15.69 21.19
C ARG A 267 5.41 15.53 22.13
N ALA A 268 5.20 15.69 23.45
CA ALA A 268 6.31 15.68 24.40
C ALA A 268 6.83 14.26 24.68
N THR A 269 5.95 13.28 24.62
CA THR A 269 6.28 11.88 24.97
C THR A 269 6.32 10.93 23.79
N GLY A 270 5.75 11.31 22.63
CA GLY A 270 5.57 10.46 21.47
C GLY A 270 4.51 9.36 21.64
N LYS A 271 3.81 9.32 22.77
CA LYS A 271 2.83 8.26 23.04
C LYS A 271 1.52 8.52 22.32
N PRO A 272 0.88 7.46 21.76
CA PRO A 272 -0.46 7.56 21.21
C PRO A 272 -1.45 8.17 22.21
N THR A 273 -2.32 9.08 21.75
CA THR A 273 -3.45 9.62 22.53
C THR A 273 -4.74 8.87 22.26
N VAL A 274 -4.76 7.97 21.27
CA VAL A 274 -5.85 7.06 20.97
C VAL A 274 -5.60 5.71 21.64
N SER A 275 -6.67 5.08 22.15
CA SER A 275 -6.59 3.73 22.70
C SER A 275 -6.86 2.74 21.58
N PHE A 276 -5.89 1.89 21.29
CA PHE A 276 -6.13 0.66 20.57
C PHE A 276 -6.73 -0.33 21.57
N GLY A 277 -7.85 -0.99 21.23
CA GLY A 277 -8.45 -1.98 22.09
C GLY A 277 -7.40 -2.97 22.63
N SER A 278 -7.50 -3.34 23.90
CA SER A 278 -6.59 -4.31 24.52
C SER A 278 -6.94 -5.77 24.18
N GLY A 279 -7.81 -5.97 23.19
CA GLY A 279 -8.30 -7.27 22.77
C GLY A 279 -7.37 -7.99 21.78
N GLU A 280 -7.75 -9.22 21.46
CA GLU A 280 -7.12 -9.99 20.39
C GLU A 280 -7.26 -9.26 19.04
N SER A 281 -6.28 -9.41 18.17
CA SER A 281 -6.31 -8.87 16.81
C SER A 281 -5.80 -9.91 15.82
N TYR A 282 -6.37 -9.94 14.64
CA TYR A 282 -5.87 -10.82 13.55
C TYR A 282 -4.40 -10.56 13.23
N LEU A 283 -3.95 -9.31 13.34
CA LEU A 283 -2.55 -8.93 13.16
C LEU A 283 -1.63 -9.60 14.19
N GLY A 284 -1.99 -9.54 15.48
CA GLY A 284 -1.24 -10.18 16.56
C GLY A 284 -1.23 -11.70 16.43
N MET A 285 -2.38 -12.31 16.10
CA MET A 285 -2.49 -13.74 15.84
C MET A 285 -1.60 -14.18 14.67
N THR A 286 -1.57 -13.40 13.59
CA THR A 286 -0.76 -13.69 12.41
C THR A 286 0.72 -13.66 12.72
N SER A 287 1.19 -12.61 13.40
CA SER A 287 2.58 -12.48 13.82
C SER A 287 3.01 -13.65 14.70
N GLN A 288 2.20 -13.99 15.71
CA GLN A 288 2.46 -15.13 16.57
C GLN A 288 2.49 -16.45 15.80
N TYR A 289 1.51 -16.68 14.92
CA TYR A 289 1.43 -17.88 14.08
C TYR A 289 2.70 -18.04 13.22
N ILE A 290 3.10 -16.98 12.52
CA ILE A 290 4.29 -16.99 11.65
C ILE A 290 5.55 -17.35 12.44
N VAL A 291 5.78 -16.71 13.59
CA VAL A 291 6.96 -16.98 14.43
C VAL A 291 6.95 -18.42 14.97
N GLU A 292 5.80 -18.91 15.43
CA GLU A 292 5.69 -20.29 15.92
C GLU A 292 5.81 -21.35 14.81
N LYS A 293 5.27 -21.07 13.62
CA LYS A 293 5.39 -21.95 12.45
C LYS A 293 6.85 -22.05 12.01
N ALA A 294 7.57 -20.95 11.91
CA ALA A 294 9.00 -20.94 11.53
C ALA A 294 9.90 -21.71 12.50
N LYS A 295 9.57 -21.70 13.81
CA LYS A 295 10.30 -22.51 14.79
C LYS A 295 10.12 -24.01 14.56
N LYS A 296 8.90 -24.44 14.19
CA LYS A 296 8.50 -25.85 14.08
C LYS A 296 8.78 -26.44 12.69
N ASP A 297 8.70 -25.63 11.66
CA ASP A 297 8.80 -26.04 10.26
C ASP A 297 9.94 -25.29 9.57
N LYS A 298 11.01 -26.02 9.25
CA LYS A 298 12.21 -25.42 8.62
C LYS A 298 12.05 -25.17 7.12
N ASP A 299 11.03 -25.75 6.51
CA ASP A 299 10.70 -25.54 5.10
C ASP A 299 9.76 -24.34 4.91
N PHE A 300 9.22 -23.78 6.00
CA PHE A 300 8.38 -22.59 5.97
C PHE A 300 9.23 -21.33 5.77
N VAL A 301 8.79 -20.43 4.89
CA VAL A 301 9.45 -19.15 4.62
C VAL A 301 8.44 -18.05 4.36
N VAL A 302 8.67 -16.87 4.93
CA VAL A 302 7.86 -15.67 4.68
C VAL A 302 8.54 -14.83 3.60
N VAL A 303 7.76 -14.37 2.63
CA VAL A 303 8.20 -13.47 1.57
C VAL A 303 7.33 -12.20 1.63
N THR A 304 7.94 -11.03 1.69
CA THR A 304 7.20 -9.76 1.72
C THR A 304 7.83 -8.73 0.78
N PRO A 305 7.02 -7.95 0.05
CA PRO A 305 7.51 -6.79 -0.70
C PRO A 305 7.47 -5.54 0.19
N ALA A 306 8.47 -5.36 1.07
CA ALA A 306 8.64 -4.23 1.99
C ALA A 306 7.45 -3.96 2.94
N MET A 307 6.61 -4.97 3.19
CA MET A 307 5.38 -4.82 3.99
C MET A 307 5.30 -5.78 5.19
N PRO A 308 6.37 -5.91 6.03
CA PRO A 308 6.33 -6.83 7.16
C PRO A 308 5.26 -6.47 8.19
N MET A 309 4.97 -5.18 8.34
CA MET A 309 3.97 -4.69 9.29
C MET A 309 2.53 -5.03 8.88
N SER A 310 2.27 -5.42 7.62
CA SER A 310 0.95 -5.90 7.18
C SER A 310 0.48 -7.14 7.95
N VAL A 311 1.42 -7.87 8.56
CA VAL A 311 1.17 -9.06 9.38
C VAL A 311 1.82 -8.97 10.77
N GLY A 312 2.14 -7.76 11.23
CA GLY A 312 2.67 -7.49 12.56
C GLY A 312 4.10 -7.98 12.81
N LEU A 313 4.92 -8.12 11.77
CA LEU A 313 6.32 -8.52 11.89
C LEU A 313 7.21 -7.30 12.12
N GLY A 314 7.37 -6.90 13.39
CA GLY A 314 8.34 -5.90 13.82
C GLY A 314 9.79 -6.40 13.75
N PRO A 315 10.78 -5.55 14.09
CA PRO A 315 12.19 -5.91 14.03
C PRO A 315 12.56 -7.18 14.83
N GLU A 316 11.94 -7.38 15.99
CA GLU A 316 12.18 -8.55 16.83
C GLU A 316 11.66 -9.84 16.18
N GLU A 317 10.47 -9.82 15.58
CA GLU A 317 9.87 -10.96 14.89
C GLU A 317 10.69 -11.31 13.66
N ARG A 318 11.09 -10.32 12.85
CA ARG A 318 11.98 -10.53 11.68
C ARG A 318 13.31 -11.16 12.09
N ALA A 319 13.92 -10.70 13.19
CA ALA A 319 15.14 -11.28 13.71
C ALA A 319 14.98 -12.76 14.14
N LYS A 320 13.81 -13.13 14.72
CA LYS A 320 13.50 -14.53 15.08
C LYS A 320 13.34 -15.44 13.86
N LEU A 321 12.88 -14.92 12.74
CA LEU A 321 12.71 -15.68 11.49
C LEU A 321 14.04 -15.96 10.78
N GLY A 322 15.01 -15.06 10.86
CA GLY A 322 16.34 -15.23 10.26
C GLY A 322 16.27 -15.54 8.75
N SER A 323 16.87 -16.67 8.32
CA SER A 323 16.86 -17.07 6.91
C SER A 323 15.49 -17.52 6.36
N GLN A 324 14.49 -17.66 7.22
CA GLN A 324 13.10 -17.96 6.83
C GLN A 324 12.29 -16.67 6.54
N TYR A 325 12.95 -15.51 6.50
CA TYR A 325 12.36 -14.22 6.13
C TYR A 325 13.08 -13.65 4.91
N ILE A 326 12.32 -13.31 3.89
CA ILE A 326 12.80 -12.71 2.65
C ILE A 326 12.00 -11.42 2.42
N ASP A 327 12.70 -10.28 2.43
CA ASP A 327 12.15 -9.01 1.97
C ASP A 327 12.73 -8.69 0.60
N THR A 328 11.84 -8.48 -0.37
CA THR A 328 12.23 -8.22 -1.77
C THR A 328 12.41 -6.72 -2.05
N GLY A 329 12.23 -5.85 -1.04
CA GLY A 329 11.98 -4.44 -1.28
C GLY A 329 10.59 -4.23 -1.87
N ILE A 330 10.30 -3.04 -2.38
CA ILE A 330 9.01 -2.76 -3.03
C ILE A 330 9.02 -3.39 -4.43
N ALA A 331 8.77 -4.70 -4.48
CA ALA A 331 8.85 -5.51 -5.70
C ALA A 331 7.85 -6.68 -5.61
N GLU A 332 6.56 -6.37 -5.71
CA GLU A 332 5.45 -7.31 -5.53
C GLU A 332 5.51 -8.44 -6.56
N GLU A 333 5.78 -8.12 -7.81
CA GLU A 333 5.90 -9.07 -8.92
C GLU A 333 7.02 -10.08 -8.64
N ALA A 334 8.20 -9.58 -8.23
CA ALA A 334 9.34 -10.42 -7.89
C ALA A 334 9.06 -11.28 -6.65
N ALA A 335 8.37 -10.76 -5.64
CA ALA A 335 8.00 -11.51 -4.43
C ALA A 335 7.16 -12.74 -4.77
N VAL A 336 6.15 -12.59 -5.63
CA VAL A 336 5.28 -13.68 -6.07
C VAL A 336 6.04 -14.70 -6.92
N ALA A 337 6.84 -14.25 -7.89
CA ALA A 337 7.63 -15.14 -8.74
C ALA A 337 8.70 -15.92 -7.93
N ILE A 338 9.39 -15.26 -6.98
CA ILE A 338 10.34 -15.89 -6.07
C ILE A 338 9.64 -16.95 -5.22
N ALA A 339 8.46 -16.63 -4.66
CA ALA A 339 7.68 -17.59 -3.87
C ALA A 339 7.29 -18.82 -4.70
N SER A 340 6.91 -18.62 -5.98
CA SER A 340 6.65 -19.76 -6.89
C SER A 340 7.89 -20.65 -7.06
N GLY A 341 9.06 -20.04 -7.27
CA GLY A 341 10.33 -20.79 -7.35
C GLY A 341 10.66 -21.58 -6.07
N ILE A 342 10.43 -20.96 -4.91
CA ILE A 342 10.61 -21.59 -3.59
C ILE A 342 9.68 -22.81 -3.43
N ALA A 343 8.40 -22.64 -3.76
CA ALA A 343 7.41 -23.72 -3.68
C ALA A 343 7.75 -24.88 -4.60
N ARG A 344 8.27 -24.61 -5.80
CA ARG A 344 8.73 -25.65 -6.74
C ARG A 344 9.90 -26.48 -6.20
N ARG A 345 10.67 -25.95 -5.26
CA ARG A 345 11.73 -26.71 -4.57
C ARG A 345 11.22 -27.49 -3.36
N GLY A 346 9.93 -27.40 -3.04
CA GLY A 346 9.27 -28.13 -1.96
C GLY A 346 9.23 -27.40 -0.62
N ALA A 347 9.71 -26.16 -0.56
CA ALA A 347 9.50 -25.31 0.61
C ALA A 347 8.11 -24.67 0.59
N LYS A 348 7.70 -24.07 1.73
CA LYS A 348 6.35 -23.57 1.98
C LYS A 348 6.37 -22.04 2.10
N PRO A 349 6.28 -21.31 0.98
CA PRO A 349 6.29 -19.86 1.03
C PRO A 349 4.92 -19.30 1.46
N LEU A 350 4.98 -18.30 2.34
CA LEU A 350 3.87 -17.43 2.69
C LEU A 350 4.19 -16.01 2.21
N VAL A 351 3.52 -15.56 1.16
CA VAL A 351 3.62 -14.18 0.67
C VAL A 351 2.69 -13.30 1.50
N VAL A 352 3.20 -12.21 2.07
CA VAL A 352 2.43 -11.30 2.92
C VAL A 352 2.54 -9.87 2.43
N THR A 353 1.38 -9.22 2.21
CA THR A 353 1.28 -7.80 1.83
C THR A 353 -0.16 -7.31 2.04
N ASN A 354 -0.45 -6.08 1.63
CA ASN A 354 -1.82 -5.57 1.58
C ASN A 354 -2.47 -5.89 0.23
N MET A 355 -3.79 -6.05 0.24
CA MET A 355 -4.57 -6.38 -0.95
C MET A 355 -4.35 -5.37 -2.08
N THR A 356 -4.37 -4.07 -1.76
CA THR A 356 -4.18 -3.01 -2.74
C THR A 356 -2.82 -3.08 -3.46
N PHE A 357 -1.77 -3.58 -2.81
CA PHE A 357 -0.44 -3.72 -3.42
C PHE A 357 -0.31 -5.00 -4.23
N LEU A 358 -0.98 -6.09 -3.81
CA LEU A 358 -0.93 -7.35 -4.55
C LEU A 358 -1.45 -7.25 -5.99
N GLN A 359 -2.32 -6.28 -6.28
CA GLN A 359 -2.85 -6.08 -7.64
C GLN A 359 -1.75 -5.86 -8.70
N ARG A 360 -0.57 -5.35 -8.31
CA ARG A 360 0.59 -5.24 -9.21
C ARG A 360 1.08 -6.58 -9.70
N ALA A 361 0.96 -7.62 -8.89
CA ALA A 361 1.43 -8.96 -9.20
C ALA A 361 0.34 -9.87 -9.81
N TYR A 362 -0.74 -9.29 -10.33
CA TYR A 362 -1.82 -10.06 -10.96
C TYR A 362 -1.31 -11.02 -12.05
N ASP A 363 -0.42 -10.54 -12.92
CA ASP A 363 0.17 -11.35 -13.98
C ASP A 363 0.99 -12.52 -13.40
N GLN A 364 1.87 -12.27 -12.42
CA GLN A 364 2.71 -13.29 -11.81
C GLN A 364 1.87 -14.32 -11.03
N ILE A 365 0.78 -13.89 -10.37
CA ILE A 365 -0.17 -14.82 -9.75
C ILE A 365 -0.82 -15.72 -10.81
N SER A 366 -1.31 -15.12 -11.89
CA SER A 366 -1.95 -15.85 -12.99
C SER A 366 -0.98 -16.78 -13.70
N GLN A 367 0.18 -16.28 -14.14
CA GLN A 367 1.12 -16.98 -15.01
C GLN A 367 2.10 -17.86 -14.22
N ASP A 368 2.82 -17.26 -13.26
CA ASP A 368 3.93 -17.96 -12.60
C ASP A 368 3.46 -18.92 -11.51
N VAL A 369 2.29 -18.65 -10.92
CA VAL A 369 1.73 -19.43 -9.81
C VAL A 369 0.59 -20.32 -10.27
N CYS A 370 -0.51 -19.75 -10.79
CA CYS A 370 -1.77 -20.49 -11.01
C CYS A 370 -1.73 -21.44 -12.22
N ILE A 371 -1.20 -21.02 -13.38
CA ILE A 371 -1.02 -21.90 -14.54
C ILE A 371 -0.06 -23.04 -14.20
N ASN A 372 0.96 -22.75 -13.42
CA ASN A 372 1.94 -23.73 -12.97
C ASN A 372 1.47 -24.60 -11.80
N LYS A 373 0.32 -24.30 -11.20
CA LYS A 373 -0.22 -24.98 -10.01
C LYS A 373 0.83 -25.08 -8.89
N THR A 374 1.51 -23.98 -8.60
CA THR A 374 2.53 -23.93 -7.58
C THR A 374 1.89 -23.64 -6.23
N PRO A 375 2.13 -24.44 -5.18
CA PRO A 375 1.46 -24.28 -3.88
C PRO A 375 2.04 -23.10 -3.08
N VAL A 376 1.76 -21.90 -3.52
CA VAL A 376 2.09 -20.64 -2.83
C VAL A 376 0.89 -20.24 -1.99
N THR A 377 1.09 -19.97 -0.71
CA THR A 377 0.09 -19.31 0.14
C THR A 377 0.34 -17.81 0.13
N MET A 378 -0.70 -17.04 -0.16
CA MET A 378 -0.69 -15.58 -0.15
C MET A 378 -1.66 -15.09 0.93
N LEU A 379 -1.19 -14.25 1.83
CA LEU A 379 -1.97 -13.73 2.95
C LEU A 379 -2.09 -12.21 2.84
N MET A 380 -3.31 -11.72 2.69
CA MET A 380 -3.59 -10.33 2.37
C MET A 380 -4.32 -9.62 3.49
N ASN A 381 -3.77 -8.50 3.95
CA ASN A 381 -4.38 -7.62 4.94
C ASN A 381 -5.15 -6.47 4.26
N TYR A 382 -6.04 -5.82 5.00
CA TYR A 382 -6.89 -4.70 4.54
C TYR A 382 -7.67 -5.03 3.26
N SER A 383 -8.37 -6.15 3.29
CA SER A 383 -9.37 -6.51 2.26
C SER A 383 -10.74 -5.89 2.53
N SER A 384 -10.92 -5.23 3.67
CA SER A 384 -12.19 -4.76 4.25
C SER A 384 -12.45 -3.28 3.98
N PHE A 385 -13.74 -2.88 3.94
CA PHE A 385 -14.19 -1.49 4.01
C PHE A 385 -13.77 -0.80 5.32
N ASP A 386 -13.61 -1.55 6.40
CA ASP A 386 -13.13 -1.03 7.68
C ASP A 386 -11.62 -0.74 7.69
N GLY A 387 -10.94 -0.97 6.56
CA GLY A 387 -9.51 -0.69 6.38
C GLY A 387 -9.20 0.79 6.13
N LEU A 388 -8.17 1.04 5.34
CA LEU A 388 -7.76 2.39 4.96
C LEU A 388 -8.85 3.07 4.11
N THR A 389 -9.26 4.25 4.50
CA THR A 389 -10.30 5.06 3.82
C THR A 389 -9.74 5.91 2.68
N ASP A 390 -8.46 5.78 2.37
CA ASP A 390 -7.80 6.53 1.30
C ASP A 390 -8.16 5.95 -0.07
N VAL A 391 -8.48 6.82 -1.01
CA VAL A 391 -8.88 6.46 -2.39
C VAL A 391 -7.87 5.55 -3.09
N THR A 392 -6.59 5.69 -2.76
CA THR A 392 -5.50 4.96 -3.40
C THR A 392 -5.15 3.64 -2.72
N HIS A 393 -5.69 3.37 -1.51
CA HIS A 393 -5.33 2.20 -0.69
C HIS A 393 -6.51 1.26 -0.42
N LEU A 394 -7.58 1.34 -1.21
CA LEU A 394 -8.76 0.49 -1.05
C LEU A 394 -8.49 -0.95 -1.49
N GLY A 395 -8.72 -1.91 -0.60
CA GLY A 395 -8.61 -3.34 -0.87
C GLY A 395 -9.86 -3.97 -1.49
N ILE A 396 -10.95 -3.21 -1.63
CA ILE A 396 -12.28 -3.69 -2.06
C ILE A 396 -12.34 -4.31 -3.45
N PHE A 397 -11.36 -4.01 -4.31
CA PHE A 397 -11.27 -4.61 -5.65
C PHE A 397 -10.72 -6.02 -5.65
N GLY A 398 -10.16 -6.49 -4.54
CA GLY A 398 -9.42 -7.75 -4.45
C GLY A 398 -10.26 -8.98 -4.80
N LEU A 399 -11.49 -9.08 -4.28
CA LEU A 399 -12.38 -10.20 -4.62
C LEU A 399 -12.65 -10.26 -6.12
N ALA A 400 -13.06 -9.15 -6.73
CA ALA A 400 -13.33 -9.08 -8.17
C ALA A 400 -12.07 -9.38 -9.01
N ALA A 401 -10.89 -8.90 -8.58
CA ALA A 401 -9.64 -9.09 -9.30
C ALA A 401 -9.14 -10.54 -9.24
N PHE A 402 -9.16 -11.20 -8.09
CA PHE A 402 -8.46 -12.48 -7.92
C PHE A 402 -9.38 -13.72 -8.04
N THR A 403 -10.68 -13.60 -7.78
CA THR A 403 -11.60 -14.75 -7.88
C THR A 403 -11.93 -15.19 -9.31
N ASN A 404 -11.41 -14.48 -10.30
CA ASN A 404 -11.52 -14.85 -11.72
C ASN A 404 -10.29 -15.63 -12.25
N ILE A 405 -9.22 -15.77 -11.45
CA ILE A 405 -8.01 -16.48 -11.87
C ILE A 405 -8.24 -18.00 -11.71
N PRO A 406 -8.16 -18.79 -12.79
CA PRO A 406 -8.30 -20.25 -12.70
C PRO A 406 -7.22 -20.87 -11.80
N ASN A 407 -7.59 -21.93 -11.09
CA ASN A 407 -6.75 -22.69 -10.15
C ASN A 407 -6.40 -21.94 -8.85
N LEU A 408 -6.76 -20.67 -8.69
CA LEU A 408 -6.55 -19.97 -7.42
C LEU A 408 -7.69 -20.30 -6.45
N VAL A 409 -7.33 -20.81 -5.27
CA VAL A 409 -8.26 -20.98 -4.16
C VAL A 409 -8.27 -19.70 -3.33
N VAL A 410 -9.41 -19.06 -3.23
CA VAL A 410 -9.57 -17.83 -2.43
C VAL A 410 -10.40 -18.14 -1.20
N LEU A 411 -9.80 -17.99 -0.01
CA LEU A 411 -10.40 -18.26 1.29
C LEU A 411 -10.70 -16.98 2.04
N CYS A 412 -11.90 -16.91 2.61
CA CYS A 412 -12.39 -15.77 3.37
C CYS A 412 -12.89 -16.25 4.75
N PRO A 413 -12.01 -16.31 5.76
CA PRO A 413 -12.38 -16.77 7.09
C PRO A 413 -13.34 -15.80 7.78
N SER A 414 -14.28 -16.35 8.56
CA SER A 414 -15.28 -15.61 9.31
C SER A 414 -15.01 -15.54 10.82
N SER A 415 -13.96 -16.23 11.30
CA SER A 415 -13.57 -16.30 12.70
C SER A 415 -12.08 -16.57 12.87
N ALA A 416 -11.56 -16.35 14.07
CA ALA A 416 -10.17 -16.61 14.43
C ALA A 416 -9.77 -18.07 14.20
N GLU A 417 -10.61 -19.00 14.64
CA GLU A 417 -10.33 -20.44 14.50
C GLU A 417 -10.36 -20.87 13.03
N GLU A 418 -11.28 -20.33 12.24
CA GLU A 418 -11.34 -20.60 10.80
C GLU A 418 -10.11 -20.02 10.08
N TYR A 419 -9.69 -18.81 10.45
CA TYR A 419 -8.49 -18.18 9.94
C TYR A 419 -7.21 -19.01 10.17
N ILE A 420 -6.98 -19.43 11.40
CA ILE A 420 -5.81 -20.26 11.74
C ILE A 420 -5.90 -21.64 11.06
N SER A 421 -7.11 -22.23 11.02
CA SER A 421 -7.31 -23.52 10.36
C SER A 421 -7.04 -23.45 8.84
N MET A 422 -7.46 -22.37 8.17
CA MET A 422 -7.16 -22.13 6.76
C MET A 422 -5.66 -21.91 6.50
N LEU A 423 -4.96 -21.22 7.39
CA LEU A 423 -3.50 -21.07 7.33
C LEU A 423 -2.79 -22.43 7.46
N ASP A 424 -3.16 -23.23 8.46
CA ASP A 424 -2.59 -24.55 8.64
C ASP A 424 -2.83 -25.44 7.43
N TRP A 425 -4.06 -25.46 6.91
CA TRP A 425 -4.42 -26.25 5.74
C TRP A 425 -3.65 -25.82 4.49
N SER A 426 -3.54 -24.50 4.23
CA SER A 426 -2.86 -23.97 3.04
C SER A 426 -1.35 -24.22 3.04
N LEU A 427 -0.74 -24.31 4.23
CA LEU A 427 0.69 -24.54 4.41
C LEU A 427 1.04 -26.02 4.72
N ASP A 428 0.04 -26.90 4.80
CA ASP A 428 0.27 -28.32 5.00
C ASP A 428 0.62 -29.01 3.69
N SER A 429 1.39 -30.09 3.78
CA SER A 429 1.90 -30.88 2.64
C SER A 429 0.83 -31.53 1.77
N LYS A 430 -0.43 -31.55 2.21
CA LYS A 430 -1.55 -32.11 1.46
C LYS A 430 -2.01 -31.21 0.29
N GLN A 431 -1.78 -29.90 0.37
CA GLN A 431 -2.14 -28.90 -0.65
C GLN A 431 -1.07 -28.75 -1.74
N LYS A 432 -0.65 -29.83 -2.35
CA LYS A 432 0.50 -29.82 -3.28
C LYS A 432 0.23 -29.21 -4.67
N GLU A 433 -1.01 -28.83 -4.99
CA GLU A 433 -1.36 -28.46 -6.37
C GLU A 433 -2.13 -27.14 -6.51
N ASN A 434 -2.58 -26.53 -5.42
CA ASN A 434 -3.38 -25.31 -5.50
C ASN A 434 -2.70 -24.13 -4.81
N PRO A 435 -2.47 -23.03 -5.52
CA PRO A 435 -2.17 -21.74 -4.89
C PRO A 435 -3.37 -21.26 -4.09
N VAL A 436 -3.10 -20.67 -2.93
CA VAL A 436 -4.14 -20.23 -1.99
C VAL A 436 -3.94 -18.75 -1.68
N LEU A 437 -5.02 -17.98 -1.76
CA LEU A 437 -5.11 -16.61 -1.28
C LEU A 437 -6.05 -16.57 -0.07
N ILE A 438 -5.58 -16.08 1.08
CA ILE A 438 -6.38 -15.92 2.29
C ILE A 438 -6.55 -14.44 2.57
N LEU A 439 -7.79 -14.00 2.75
CA LEU A 439 -8.13 -12.63 3.13
C LEU A 439 -8.21 -12.54 4.66
N ILE A 440 -7.34 -11.74 5.28
CA ILE A 440 -7.41 -11.49 6.73
C ILE A 440 -8.68 -10.67 7.00
N PRO A 441 -9.56 -11.07 7.94
CA PRO A 441 -10.72 -10.27 8.29
C PRO A 441 -10.33 -8.87 8.79
N GLY A 442 -11.05 -7.85 8.32
CA GLY A 442 -10.81 -6.45 8.68
C GLY A 442 -11.56 -5.98 9.93
N ASN A 443 -12.50 -6.79 10.45
CA ASN A 443 -13.33 -6.47 11.61
C ASN A 443 -12.74 -7.00 12.93
N ASP A 444 -13.45 -6.76 14.02
CA ASP A 444 -13.12 -7.31 15.33
C ASP A 444 -13.07 -8.84 15.31
N VAL A 445 -12.17 -9.39 16.13
CA VAL A 445 -12.00 -10.85 16.23
C VAL A 445 -13.27 -11.50 16.74
N SER A 446 -13.73 -12.51 16.01
CA SER A 446 -14.85 -13.34 16.41
C SER A 446 -14.41 -14.79 16.55
N HIS A 447 -15.04 -15.53 17.46
CA HIS A 447 -14.73 -16.92 17.77
C HIS A 447 -15.87 -17.85 17.39
N ARG A 448 -15.57 -18.89 16.59
CA ARG A 448 -16.50 -19.94 16.17
C ARG A 448 -15.75 -21.24 15.97
N PRO A 449 -16.40 -22.41 16.24
CA PRO A 449 -15.80 -23.68 15.85
C PRO A 449 -15.52 -23.72 14.34
N ALA A 450 -14.29 -24.09 13.97
CA ALA A 450 -13.86 -24.20 12.59
C ALA A 450 -13.68 -25.65 12.15
N ASP A 451 -13.86 -25.89 10.86
CA ASP A 451 -13.44 -27.13 10.24
C ASP A 451 -11.90 -27.16 10.14
N LYS A 452 -11.32 -28.35 10.09
CA LYS A 452 -9.87 -28.53 9.96
C LYS A 452 -9.43 -28.88 8.54
N ASP A 453 -10.39 -29.11 7.68
CA ASP A 453 -10.19 -29.62 6.34
C ASP A 453 -10.99 -28.80 5.34
N TYR A 454 -10.30 -28.38 4.28
CA TYR A 454 -10.87 -27.60 3.18
C TYR A 454 -10.58 -28.28 1.84
N ASP A 455 -10.29 -29.61 1.85
CA ASP A 455 -9.98 -30.39 0.63
C ASP A 455 -11.16 -30.43 -0.33
N ASP A 456 -12.38 -30.33 0.20
CA ASP A 456 -13.63 -30.25 -0.58
C ASP A 456 -13.85 -28.81 -1.05
N LEU A 457 -13.10 -28.42 -2.09
CA LEU A 457 -13.06 -27.04 -2.57
C LEU A 457 -14.45 -26.50 -2.92
N ASN A 458 -14.69 -25.24 -2.54
CA ASN A 458 -15.93 -24.51 -2.76
C ASN A 458 -17.17 -25.09 -2.05
N ARG A 459 -17.02 -26.01 -1.12
CA ARG A 459 -18.13 -26.45 -0.26
C ARG A 459 -18.48 -25.40 0.78
N PHE A 460 -19.76 -25.06 0.83
CA PHE A 460 -20.30 -24.06 1.75
C PHE A 460 -20.80 -24.75 3.03
N LYS A 461 -20.80 -24.00 4.12
CA LYS A 461 -21.28 -24.47 5.42
C LYS A 461 -22.59 -23.80 5.78
N ILE A 462 -23.63 -24.61 6.05
CA ILE A 462 -24.89 -24.10 6.60
C ILE A 462 -24.71 -23.95 8.11
N GLU A 463 -24.62 -22.74 8.61
CA GLU A 463 -24.51 -22.46 10.04
C GLU A 463 -25.88 -22.42 10.73
N GLN A 464 -26.91 -21.99 10.02
CA GLN A 464 -28.29 -22.02 10.48
C GLN A 464 -29.22 -22.50 9.35
N LYS A 465 -30.00 -23.54 9.61
CA LYS A 465 -31.07 -23.98 8.69
C LYS A 465 -32.31 -23.13 8.89
N GLY A 466 -32.96 -22.76 7.79
CA GLY A 466 -34.19 -22.00 7.76
C GLY A 466 -34.95 -22.17 6.46
N GLU A 467 -35.80 -21.20 6.13
CA GLU A 467 -36.67 -21.21 4.97
C GLU A 467 -36.82 -19.83 4.34
N LYS A 468 -37.37 -19.76 3.13
CA LYS A 468 -37.75 -18.56 2.37
C LYS A 468 -36.61 -17.67 1.93
N VAL A 469 -35.66 -17.37 2.79
CA VAL A 469 -34.52 -16.51 2.53
C VAL A 469 -33.24 -17.25 2.88
N ALA A 470 -32.28 -17.31 1.97
CA ALA A 470 -30.93 -17.76 2.23
C ALA A 470 -30.00 -16.53 2.28
N ILE A 471 -29.24 -16.41 3.35
CA ILE A 471 -28.22 -15.38 3.55
C ILE A 471 -26.87 -16.04 3.35
N ILE A 472 -26.11 -15.57 2.36
CA ILE A 472 -24.76 -16.04 2.06
C ILE A 472 -23.82 -14.89 2.38
N ALA A 473 -23.13 -14.96 3.52
CA ALA A 473 -22.30 -13.89 4.02
C ALA A 473 -20.83 -14.32 4.03
N LEU A 474 -20.00 -13.61 3.30
CA LEU A 474 -18.61 -13.96 3.05
C LEU A 474 -17.67 -13.32 4.06
N GLY A 475 -16.78 -14.11 4.66
CA GLY A 475 -15.65 -13.65 5.45
C GLY A 475 -16.06 -12.77 6.64
N ASP A 476 -15.49 -11.59 6.72
CA ASP A 476 -15.75 -10.60 7.77
C ASP A 476 -17.22 -10.09 7.80
N PHE A 477 -17.93 -10.15 6.67
CA PHE A 477 -19.36 -9.83 6.62
C PHE A 477 -20.26 -10.93 7.22
N PHE A 478 -19.71 -12.05 7.67
CA PHE A 478 -20.51 -13.11 8.29
C PHE A 478 -21.22 -12.64 9.56
N GLN A 479 -20.60 -11.81 10.38
CA GLN A 479 -21.26 -11.21 11.57
C GLN A 479 -22.45 -10.31 11.18
N LYS A 480 -22.33 -9.56 10.09
CA LYS A 480 -23.44 -8.78 9.53
C LYS A 480 -24.56 -9.71 9.06
N GLY A 481 -24.22 -10.86 8.47
CA GLY A 481 -25.16 -11.93 8.10
C GLY A 481 -25.96 -12.47 9.29
N GLU A 482 -25.32 -12.70 10.44
CA GLU A 482 -25.97 -13.12 11.69
C GLU A 482 -26.96 -12.05 12.19
N ALA A 483 -26.55 -10.77 12.13
CA ALA A 483 -27.43 -9.68 12.54
C ALA A 483 -28.66 -9.57 11.61
N VAL A 484 -28.47 -9.71 10.29
CA VAL A 484 -29.57 -9.75 9.32
C VAL A 484 -30.50 -10.94 9.56
N ALA A 485 -29.94 -12.14 9.81
CA ALA A 485 -30.74 -13.33 10.11
C ALA A 485 -31.62 -13.15 11.37
N SER A 486 -31.04 -12.56 12.40
CA SER A 486 -31.77 -12.23 13.65
C SER A 486 -32.88 -11.22 13.38
N ALA A 487 -32.62 -10.17 12.63
CA ALA A 487 -33.60 -9.14 12.29
C ALA A 487 -34.77 -9.71 11.45
N ILE A 488 -34.49 -10.61 10.49
CA ILE A 488 -35.53 -11.29 9.71
C ILE A 488 -36.41 -12.16 10.63
N LYS A 489 -35.79 -12.92 11.54
CA LYS A 489 -36.53 -13.75 12.49
C LYS A 489 -37.45 -12.91 13.37
N GLU A 490 -36.95 -11.80 13.88
CA GLU A 490 -37.73 -10.90 14.75
C GLU A 490 -38.86 -10.19 13.99
N LYS A 491 -38.58 -9.62 12.81
CA LYS A 491 -39.54 -8.77 12.09
C LYS A 491 -40.49 -9.55 11.19
N CYS A 492 -40.07 -10.70 10.65
CA CYS A 492 -40.82 -11.48 9.65
C CYS A 492 -41.37 -12.79 10.21
N GLY A 493 -40.96 -13.21 11.43
CA GLY A 493 -41.51 -14.38 12.13
C GLY A 493 -41.01 -15.74 11.57
N PHE A 494 -39.97 -15.77 10.74
CA PHE A 494 -39.35 -17.03 10.28
C PHE A 494 -37.83 -16.95 10.37
N ALA A 495 -37.16 -18.09 10.51
CA ALA A 495 -35.70 -18.15 10.48
C ALA A 495 -35.20 -18.29 9.04
N PRO A 496 -34.32 -17.42 8.54
CA PRO A 496 -33.66 -17.63 7.28
C PRO A 496 -32.55 -18.68 7.40
N THR A 497 -32.12 -19.26 6.26
CA THR A 497 -30.90 -20.07 6.21
C THR A 497 -29.70 -19.13 6.20
N LEU A 498 -28.71 -19.37 7.08
CA LEU A 498 -27.45 -18.63 7.11
C LEU A 498 -26.31 -19.54 6.67
N ILE A 499 -25.55 -19.09 5.68
CA ILE A 499 -24.53 -19.88 5.01
C ILE A 499 -23.20 -19.12 5.07
N ASN A 500 -22.15 -19.82 5.54
CA ASN A 500 -20.76 -19.39 5.43
C ASN A 500 -20.13 -20.05 4.19
N PRO A 501 -19.83 -19.30 3.14
CA PRO A 501 -19.24 -19.86 1.93
C PRO A 501 -17.78 -20.30 2.13
N ARG A 502 -17.02 -19.65 3.00
CA ARG A 502 -15.59 -19.92 3.27
C ARG A 502 -14.69 -19.68 2.05
N PHE A 503 -15.15 -20.01 0.86
CA PHE A 503 -14.47 -19.85 -0.43
C PHE A 503 -15.13 -18.75 -1.25
N ALA A 504 -14.31 -17.92 -1.91
CA ALA A 504 -14.77 -16.94 -2.89
C ALA A 504 -14.45 -17.36 -4.34
N SER A 505 -13.60 -18.38 -4.52
CA SER A 505 -13.15 -18.85 -5.85
C SER A 505 -14.21 -19.55 -6.68
N GLY A 506 -15.21 -20.18 -6.04
CA GLY A 506 -16.26 -20.95 -6.76
C GLY A 506 -17.60 -20.94 -6.05
N LEU A 507 -18.52 -21.77 -6.52
CA LEU A 507 -19.87 -21.95 -5.99
C LEU A 507 -20.10 -23.41 -5.58
N ASP A 508 -20.85 -23.62 -4.49
CA ASP A 508 -21.40 -24.91 -4.11
C ASP A 508 -22.72 -25.15 -4.85
N GLU A 509 -22.63 -25.57 -6.09
CA GLU A 509 -23.81 -25.73 -6.98
C GLU A 509 -24.83 -26.71 -6.40
N GLU A 510 -24.40 -27.78 -5.72
CA GLU A 510 -25.29 -28.76 -5.12
C GLU A 510 -26.14 -28.13 -4.00
N LEU A 511 -25.49 -27.36 -3.12
CA LEU A 511 -26.18 -26.62 -2.08
C LEU A 511 -27.13 -25.58 -2.68
N LEU A 512 -26.67 -24.82 -3.68
CA LEU A 512 -27.47 -23.77 -4.32
C LEU A 512 -28.72 -24.33 -5.00
N HIS A 513 -28.63 -25.45 -5.74
CA HIS A 513 -29.80 -26.13 -6.27
C HIS A 513 -30.72 -26.66 -5.15
N GLY A 514 -30.16 -27.06 -4.02
CA GLY A 514 -30.93 -27.46 -2.85
C GLY A 514 -31.80 -26.35 -2.29
N LEU A 515 -31.32 -25.09 -2.33
CA LEU A 515 -32.06 -23.91 -1.85
C LEU A 515 -33.32 -23.63 -2.67
N GLU A 516 -33.34 -23.91 -3.98
CA GLU A 516 -34.49 -23.67 -4.86
C GLU A 516 -35.79 -24.33 -4.36
N LYS A 517 -35.70 -25.37 -3.55
CA LYS A 517 -36.87 -26.11 -3.05
C LYS A 517 -37.68 -25.33 -2.01
N ASN A 518 -37.03 -24.56 -1.15
CA ASN A 518 -37.63 -23.95 0.04
C ASN A 518 -37.32 -22.45 0.21
N HIS A 519 -36.57 -21.86 -0.73
CA HIS A 519 -36.18 -20.45 -0.68
C HIS A 519 -36.65 -19.70 -1.91
N GLN A 520 -36.96 -18.42 -1.76
CA GLN A 520 -37.42 -17.53 -2.81
C GLN A 520 -36.45 -16.38 -3.05
N LEU A 521 -35.55 -16.15 -2.11
CA LEU A 521 -34.60 -15.05 -2.13
C LEU A 521 -33.25 -15.49 -1.60
N VAL A 522 -32.19 -15.13 -2.32
CA VAL A 522 -30.80 -15.20 -1.85
C VAL A 522 -30.31 -13.78 -1.57
N LEU A 523 -29.81 -13.53 -0.37
CA LEU A 523 -29.09 -12.31 0.00
C LEU A 523 -27.60 -12.66 0.05
N THR A 524 -26.77 -11.96 -0.71
CA THR A 524 -25.32 -12.07 -0.59
C THR A 524 -24.76 -10.84 0.11
N LEU A 525 -23.84 -11.07 1.02
CA LEU A 525 -23.15 -10.03 1.78
C LEU A 525 -21.64 -10.23 1.58
N GLU A 526 -20.96 -9.22 1.09
CA GLU A 526 -19.52 -9.27 0.85
C GLU A 526 -18.87 -7.90 1.07
N ASP A 527 -17.62 -7.89 1.45
CA ASP A 527 -16.77 -6.70 1.47
C ASP A 527 -16.03 -6.60 0.14
N GLY A 528 -16.56 -5.82 -0.78
CA GLY A 528 -16.05 -5.77 -2.15
C GLY A 528 -16.78 -4.73 -3.00
N ILE A 529 -16.88 -5.01 -4.28
CA ILE A 529 -17.61 -4.19 -5.26
C ILE A 529 -18.68 -5.02 -5.95
N LEU A 530 -19.72 -4.35 -6.46
CA LEU A 530 -20.83 -5.02 -7.14
C LEU A 530 -20.35 -5.72 -8.44
N GLU A 531 -19.62 -4.97 -9.28
CA GLU A 531 -19.16 -5.46 -10.58
C GLU A 531 -18.01 -6.46 -10.44
N GLY A 532 -18.24 -7.70 -10.87
CA GLY A 532 -17.28 -8.79 -10.74
C GLY A 532 -17.15 -9.36 -9.32
N GLY A 533 -17.92 -8.85 -8.36
CA GLY A 533 -17.92 -9.32 -6.98
C GLY A 533 -18.50 -10.73 -6.83
N PHE A 534 -18.42 -11.22 -5.59
CA PHE A 534 -18.86 -12.59 -5.26
C PHE A 534 -20.37 -12.77 -5.48
N GLY A 535 -21.18 -11.78 -5.13
CA GLY A 535 -22.63 -11.83 -5.31
C GLY A 535 -23.08 -11.96 -6.76
N GLN A 536 -22.33 -11.41 -7.72
CA GLN A 536 -22.66 -11.57 -9.15
C GLN A 536 -22.58 -13.02 -9.62
N LYS A 537 -21.73 -13.87 -9.01
CA LYS A 537 -21.66 -15.29 -9.35
C LYS A 537 -22.99 -15.99 -9.07
N PHE A 538 -23.66 -15.65 -7.96
CA PHE A 538 -24.98 -16.19 -7.60
C PHE A 538 -26.07 -15.68 -8.53
N ALA A 539 -26.05 -14.40 -8.88
CA ALA A 539 -26.99 -13.84 -9.84
C ALA A 539 -26.86 -14.49 -11.22
N SER A 540 -25.62 -14.76 -11.64
CA SER A 540 -25.34 -15.49 -12.89
C SER A 540 -25.78 -16.95 -12.83
N PHE A 541 -25.56 -17.63 -11.68
CA PHE A 541 -25.94 -19.03 -11.48
C PHE A 541 -27.45 -19.24 -11.55
N TYR A 542 -28.22 -18.45 -10.84
CA TYR A 542 -29.67 -18.59 -10.82
C TYR A 542 -30.34 -18.01 -12.08
N GLY A 543 -29.76 -17.00 -12.70
CA GLY A 543 -30.37 -16.28 -13.82
C GLY A 543 -31.67 -15.57 -13.43
N PRO A 544 -32.39 -14.98 -14.42
CA PRO A 544 -33.56 -14.15 -14.12
C PRO A 544 -34.82 -14.94 -13.71
N ASP A 545 -34.87 -16.24 -14.02
CA ASP A 545 -36.12 -17.03 -13.96
C ASP A 545 -36.18 -18.01 -12.77
N LYS A 546 -35.08 -18.20 -12.04
CA LYS A 546 -35.03 -19.25 -11.00
C LYS A 546 -35.22 -18.71 -9.58
N MET A 547 -34.41 -17.76 -9.19
CA MET A 547 -34.42 -17.22 -7.83
C MET A 547 -33.99 -15.76 -7.82
N LEU A 548 -34.68 -14.93 -7.02
CA LEU A 548 -34.26 -13.56 -6.83
C LEU A 548 -32.97 -13.51 -6.01
N VAL A 549 -31.94 -12.86 -6.56
CA VAL A 549 -30.68 -12.59 -5.86
C VAL A 549 -30.60 -11.10 -5.53
N LYS A 550 -30.39 -10.78 -4.26
CA LYS A 550 -30.10 -9.45 -3.78
C LYS A 550 -28.67 -9.37 -3.33
N ILE A 551 -27.85 -8.58 -4.00
CA ILE A 551 -26.45 -8.39 -3.69
C ILE A 551 -26.32 -7.18 -2.76
N THR A 552 -25.50 -7.32 -1.73
CA THR A 552 -25.10 -6.23 -0.83
C THR A 552 -23.58 -6.27 -0.65
N VAL A 553 -22.97 -5.16 -0.91
CA VAL A 553 -21.54 -4.88 -0.76
C VAL A 553 -21.33 -3.77 0.25
#